data_583888b612bd18251bcd16c8e3d53973
#
_entry.id   583888b612bd18251bcd16c8e3d53973
#
_cell.length_a   1.000
_cell.length_b   1.000
_cell.length_c   1.000
_cell.angle_alpha   90.00
_cell.angle_beta   90.00
_cell.angle_gamma   90.00
#
_symmetry.space_group_name_H-M   'P 1'
#
loop_
_entity.id
_entity.type
_entity.pdbx_description
1 polymer ?
#
loop_
_entity_poly.entity_id
_entity_poly.type
_entity_poly.pdbx_seq_one_letter_code
_entity_poly.pdbx_strand_id
1 'polypeptide(L)'
;MKKMSLPEIISSTLLFGLGVFSLWRGLFFAIQQESVLNDSEFYKALHQFMPIWVWGILMAISSLFLIYSSWLIPKRNQLFHWTLLIGGTMCSFMYLLMTSASLFNAINWITPMQFATLSAICGVVAFFGGAEIYARRK
;
A
#
# COMPACT_ATOMS: atom_id res chain seq x y z
N MET A 1 7.05 -25.44 -16.10
CA MET A 1 7.12 -24.25 -15.22
C MET A 1 8.53 -23.70 -15.24
N LYS A 2 8.72 -22.43 -15.61
CA LYS A 2 10.04 -21.79 -15.59
C LYS A 2 10.46 -21.61 -14.12
N LYS A 3 11.66 -22.08 -13.75
CA LYS A 3 12.19 -21.85 -12.40
C LYS A 3 12.36 -20.35 -12.17
N MET A 4 11.81 -19.84 -11.06
CA MET A 4 12.01 -18.46 -10.65
C MET A 4 13.48 -18.25 -10.26
N SER A 5 14.04 -17.13 -10.68
CA SER A 5 15.37 -16.70 -10.24
C SER A 5 15.30 -16.19 -8.79
N LEU A 6 16.42 -16.22 -8.08
CA LEU A 6 16.49 -15.73 -6.69
C LEU A 6 15.97 -14.28 -6.53
N PRO A 7 16.32 -13.31 -7.41
CA PRO A 7 15.74 -11.95 -7.34
C PRO A 7 14.23 -11.93 -7.52
N GLU A 8 13.66 -12.77 -8.40
CA GLU A 8 12.20 -12.86 -8.60
C GLU A 8 11.50 -13.39 -7.34
N ILE A 9 12.10 -14.37 -6.65
CA ILE A 9 11.56 -14.91 -5.39
C ILE A 9 11.57 -13.82 -4.32
N ILE A 10 12.70 -13.14 -4.14
CA ILE A 10 12.83 -12.05 -3.14
C ILE A 10 11.81 -10.94 -3.42
N SER A 11 11.74 -10.46 -4.67
CA SER A 11 10.80 -9.40 -5.06
C SER A 11 9.35 -9.81 -4.84
N SER A 12 8.98 -11.04 -5.19
CA SER A 12 7.63 -11.59 -4.97
C SER A 12 7.30 -11.64 -3.48
N THR A 13 8.22 -12.12 -2.66
CA THR A 13 8.02 -12.24 -1.20
C THR A 13 7.89 -10.87 -0.55
N LEU A 14 8.73 -9.90 -0.90
CA LEU A 14 8.67 -8.54 -0.37
C LEU A 14 7.37 -7.82 -0.78
N LEU A 15 6.97 -7.95 -2.05
CA LEU A 15 5.74 -7.36 -2.55
C LEU A 15 4.49 -7.99 -1.91
N PHE A 16 4.49 -9.32 -1.75
CA PHE A 16 3.45 -10.04 -1.04
C PHE A 16 3.36 -9.61 0.42
N GLY A 17 4.50 -9.53 1.12
CA GLY A 17 4.57 -9.08 2.51
C GLY A 17 4.04 -7.66 2.69
N LEU A 18 4.43 -6.73 1.80
CA LEU A 18 3.92 -5.36 1.80
C LEU A 18 2.39 -5.32 1.58
N GLY A 19 1.88 -6.12 0.64
CA GLY A 19 0.45 -6.25 0.38
C GLY A 19 -0.31 -6.81 1.57
N VAL A 20 0.16 -7.89 2.19
CA VAL A 20 -0.46 -8.50 3.38
C VAL A 20 -0.44 -7.53 4.56
N PHE A 21 0.67 -6.84 4.81
CA PHE A 21 0.77 -5.84 5.87
C PHE A 21 -0.26 -4.72 5.69
N SER A 22 -0.39 -4.19 4.48
CA SER A 22 -1.37 -3.15 4.16
C SER A 22 -2.81 -3.67 4.22
N LEU A 23 -3.04 -4.94 3.86
CA LEU A 23 -4.35 -5.58 3.94
C LEU A 23 -4.82 -5.71 5.40
N TRP A 24 -3.95 -6.17 6.30
CA TRP A 24 -4.28 -6.25 7.73
C TRP A 24 -4.67 -4.90 8.31
N ARG A 25 -3.94 -3.84 7.94
CA ARG A 25 -4.28 -2.48 8.37
C ARG A 25 -5.62 -2.02 7.79
N GLY A 26 -5.89 -2.30 6.52
CA GLY A 26 -7.15 -2.00 5.87
C GLY A 26 -8.33 -2.71 6.54
N LEU A 27 -8.20 -3.99 6.82
CA LEU A 27 -9.22 -4.78 7.53
C LEU A 27 -9.45 -4.27 8.96
N PHE A 28 -8.39 -3.91 9.68
CA PHE A 28 -8.51 -3.33 11.01
C PHE A 28 -9.35 -2.05 11.00
N PHE A 29 -9.11 -1.14 10.08
CA PHE A 29 -9.90 0.10 9.96
C PHE A 29 -11.34 -0.16 9.50
N ALA A 30 -11.56 -1.15 8.64
CA ALA A 30 -12.90 -1.47 8.15
C ALA A 30 -13.79 -2.13 9.22
N ILE A 31 -13.20 -2.98 10.08
CA ILE A 31 -13.96 -3.80 11.04
C ILE A 31 -14.04 -3.15 12.41
N GLN A 32 -12.98 -2.50 12.88
CA GLN A 32 -12.87 -2.00 14.27
C GLN A 32 -12.93 -0.47 14.36
N GLN A 33 -13.81 0.16 13.59
CA GLN A 33 -13.93 1.61 13.53
C GLN A 33 -14.06 2.27 14.89
N GLU A 34 -14.91 1.77 15.79
CA GLU A 34 -15.13 2.37 17.13
C GLU A 34 -13.88 2.29 18.01
N SER A 35 -13.20 1.14 18.02
CA SER A 35 -11.95 0.96 18.76
C SER A 35 -10.86 1.89 18.25
N VAL A 36 -10.74 2.01 16.92
CA VAL A 36 -9.76 2.88 16.25
C VAL A 36 -9.98 4.35 16.60
N LEU A 37 -11.22 4.84 16.57
CA LEU A 37 -11.55 6.24 16.88
C LEU A 37 -11.26 6.61 18.34
N ASN A 38 -11.34 5.64 19.26
CA ASN A 38 -11.06 5.88 20.67
C ASN A 38 -9.58 5.76 21.02
N ASP A 39 -8.75 5.24 20.13
CA ASP A 39 -7.33 4.94 20.38
C ASP A 39 -6.46 6.22 20.33
N SER A 40 -6.68 7.12 19.38
CA SER A 40 -5.91 8.37 19.29
C SER A 40 -6.58 9.48 18.49
N GLU A 41 -6.16 10.74 18.76
CA GLU A 41 -6.58 11.94 18.02
C GLU A 41 -6.23 11.87 16.52
N PHE A 42 -5.19 11.12 16.16
CA PHE A 42 -4.80 10.86 14.79
C PHE A 42 -5.94 10.22 13.97
N TYR A 43 -6.62 9.23 14.53
CA TYR A 43 -7.73 8.55 13.84
C TYR A 43 -8.97 9.44 13.77
N LYS A 44 -9.19 10.30 14.76
CA LYS A 44 -10.25 11.31 14.72
C LYS A 44 -10.03 12.33 13.60
N ALA A 45 -8.78 12.77 13.41
CA ALA A 45 -8.42 13.67 12.32
C ALA A 45 -8.66 13.01 10.94
N LEU A 46 -8.28 11.74 10.76
CA LEU A 46 -8.60 10.97 9.55
C LEU A 46 -10.10 10.84 9.32
N HIS A 47 -10.88 10.61 10.38
CA HIS A 47 -12.34 10.46 10.32
C HIS A 47 -13.05 11.74 9.89
N GLN A 48 -12.51 12.91 10.20
CA GLN A 48 -13.06 14.20 9.76
C GLN A 48 -13.00 14.38 8.24
N PHE A 49 -12.01 13.84 7.57
CA PHE A 49 -11.92 13.85 6.11
C PHE A 49 -12.84 12.81 5.47
N MET A 50 -12.86 11.61 6.01
CA MET A 50 -13.63 10.49 5.47
C MET A 50 -13.76 9.41 6.55
N PRO A 51 -14.91 8.72 6.64
CA PRO A 51 -15.10 7.65 7.63
C PRO A 51 -13.98 6.62 7.60
N ILE A 52 -13.52 6.19 8.78
CA ILE A 52 -12.37 5.26 8.92
C ILE A 52 -12.57 3.95 8.15
N TRP A 53 -13.79 3.43 8.10
CA TRP A 53 -14.06 2.20 7.34
C TRP A 53 -13.82 2.37 5.84
N VAL A 54 -14.05 3.56 5.28
CA VAL A 54 -13.76 3.85 3.86
C VAL A 54 -12.25 3.81 3.60
N TRP A 55 -11.43 4.40 4.51
CA TRP A 55 -9.98 4.27 4.47
C TRP A 55 -9.56 2.79 4.48
N GLY A 56 -10.19 1.99 5.34
CA GLY A 56 -9.96 0.56 5.42
C GLY A 56 -10.23 -0.17 4.11
N ILE A 57 -11.36 0.09 3.48
CA ILE A 57 -11.73 -0.53 2.19
C ILE A 57 -10.75 -0.12 1.07
N LEU A 58 -10.42 1.16 0.96
CA LEU A 58 -9.47 1.63 -0.06
C LEU A 58 -8.09 1.02 0.12
N MET A 59 -7.61 0.90 1.36
CA MET A 59 -6.37 0.19 1.67
C MET A 59 -6.44 -1.29 1.34
N ALA A 60 -7.53 -1.96 1.65
CA ALA A 60 -7.72 -3.37 1.33
C ALA A 60 -7.70 -3.61 -0.19
N ILE A 61 -8.40 -2.77 -0.96
CA ILE A 61 -8.40 -2.86 -2.42
C ILE A 61 -6.99 -2.66 -2.99
N SER A 62 -6.28 -1.60 -2.58
CA SER A 62 -4.91 -1.35 -3.04
C SER A 62 -3.95 -2.49 -2.69
N SER A 63 -4.12 -3.08 -1.50
CA SER A 63 -3.34 -4.23 -1.04
C SER A 63 -3.56 -5.48 -1.88
N LEU A 64 -4.81 -5.74 -2.30
CA LEU A 64 -5.13 -6.86 -3.18
C LEU A 64 -4.44 -6.73 -4.54
N PHE A 65 -4.33 -5.51 -5.09
CA PHE A 65 -3.54 -5.28 -6.30
C PHE A 65 -2.06 -5.62 -6.10
N LEU A 66 -1.46 -5.25 -4.96
CA LEU A 66 -0.06 -5.59 -4.65
C LEU A 66 0.15 -7.10 -4.46
N ILE A 67 -0.75 -7.77 -3.74
CA ILE A 67 -0.72 -9.22 -3.55
C ILE A 67 -0.85 -9.93 -4.91
N TYR A 68 -1.80 -9.51 -5.73
CA TYR A 68 -2.00 -10.08 -7.07
C TYR A 68 -0.77 -9.86 -7.95
N SER A 69 -0.15 -8.67 -7.88
CA SER A 69 1.09 -8.38 -8.60
C SER A 69 2.21 -9.35 -8.21
N SER A 70 2.34 -9.72 -6.93
CA SER A 70 3.37 -10.66 -6.49
C SER A 70 3.26 -12.02 -7.17
N TRP A 71 2.03 -12.48 -7.48
CA TRP A 71 1.77 -13.74 -8.20
C TRP A 71 2.00 -13.64 -9.71
N LEU A 72 1.99 -12.43 -10.26
CA LEU A 72 2.23 -12.19 -11.68
C LEU A 72 3.71 -12.05 -12.04
N ILE A 73 4.62 -11.87 -11.07
CA ILE A 73 6.07 -11.72 -11.30
C ILE A 73 6.62 -12.83 -12.22
N PRO A 74 6.38 -14.14 -11.98
CA PRO A 74 6.94 -15.20 -12.82
C PRO A 74 6.36 -15.22 -14.24
N LYS A 75 5.19 -14.62 -14.45
CA LYS A 75 4.50 -14.61 -15.75
C LYS A 75 4.97 -13.49 -16.68
N ARG A 76 5.69 -12.48 -16.18
CA ARG A 76 6.20 -11.30 -16.93
C ARG A 76 5.16 -10.67 -17.86
N ASN A 77 3.87 -10.68 -17.44
CA ASN A 77 2.76 -10.21 -18.24
C ASN A 77 2.60 -8.68 -18.10
N GLN A 78 2.06 -8.02 -19.11
CA GLN A 78 1.76 -6.59 -19.06
C GLN A 78 0.80 -6.24 -17.91
N LEU A 79 -0.08 -7.15 -17.55
CA LEU A 79 -0.98 -7.02 -16.42
C LEU A 79 -0.23 -6.81 -15.08
N PHE A 80 0.94 -7.43 -14.91
CA PHE A 80 1.80 -7.22 -13.75
C PHE A 80 2.16 -5.74 -13.56
N HIS A 81 2.55 -5.05 -14.61
CA HIS A 81 2.97 -3.65 -14.54
C HIS A 81 1.80 -2.73 -14.22
N TRP A 82 0.61 -3.01 -14.76
CA TRP A 82 -0.61 -2.27 -14.46
C TRP A 82 -1.07 -2.46 -13.02
N THR A 83 -1.09 -3.68 -12.52
CA THR A 83 -1.46 -3.95 -11.13
C THR A 83 -0.46 -3.35 -10.15
N LEU A 84 0.83 -3.35 -10.49
CA LEU A 84 1.89 -2.72 -9.71
C LEU A 84 1.73 -1.19 -9.66
N LEU A 85 1.46 -0.57 -10.82
CA LEU A 85 1.22 0.87 -10.91
C LEU A 85 -0.01 1.29 -10.10
N ILE A 86 -1.14 0.65 -10.31
CA ILE A 86 -2.41 1.02 -9.65
C ILE A 86 -2.31 0.76 -8.14
N GLY A 87 -1.93 -0.45 -7.74
CA GLY A 87 -1.81 -0.83 -6.33
C GLY A 87 -0.79 0.02 -5.57
N GLY A 88 0.39 0.23 -6.18
CA GLY A 88 1.45 1.05 -5.60
C GLY A 88 1.04 2.53 -5.47
N THR A 89 0.41 3.12 -6.49
CA THR A 89 -0.04 4.53 -6.45
C THR A 89 -1.11 4.74 -5.39
N MET A 90 -2.14 3.89 -5.36
CA MET A 90 -3.20 3.97 -4.36
C MET A 90 -2.64 3.80 -2.94
N CYS A 91 -1.80 2.79 -2.72
CA CYS A 91 -1.19 2.52 -1.42
C CYS A 91 -0.28 3.66 -0.97
N SER A 92 0.56 4.19 -1.87
CA SER A 92 1.43 5.34 -1.61
C SER A 92 0.64 6.57 -1.21
N PHE A 93 -0.43 6.89 -1.94
CA PHE A 93 -1.30 8.02 -1.65
C PHE A 93 -1.98 7.88 -0.28
N MET A 94 -2.50 6.70 0.04
CA MET A 94 -3.13 6.44 1.34
C MET A 94 -2.15 6.63 2.49
N TYR A 95 -0.92 6.09 2.38
CA TYR A 95 0.11 6.27 3.40
C TYR A 95 0.61 7.72 3.47
N LEU A 96 0.63 8.46 2.36
CA LEU A 96 0.97 9.88 2.36
C LEU A 96 -0.03 10.70 3.15
N LEU A 97 -1.33 10.45 2.95
CA LEU A 97 -2.39 11.11 3.73
C LEU A 97 -2.30 10.75 5.22
N MET A 98 -2.02 9.49 5.55
CA MET A 98 -1.77 9.07 6.93
C MET A 98 -0.53 9.75 7.53
N THR A 99 0.54 9.93 6.75
CA THR A 99 1.71 10.70 7.17
C THR A 99 1.30 12.13 7.53
N SER A 100 0.58 12.80 6.64
CA SER A 100 0.14 14.19 6.84
C SER A 100 -0.73 14.34 8.09
N ALA A 101 -1.70 13.45 8.30
CA ALA A 101 -2.55 13.47 9.49
C ALA A 101 -1.76 13.18 10.78
N SER A 102 -0.77 12.29 10.71
CA SER A 102 0.02 11.88 11.88
C SER A 102 1.06 12.90 12.32
N LEU A 103 1.52 13.80 11.43
CA LEU A 103 2.49 14.84 11.78
C LEU A 103 2.01 15.74 12.93
N PHE A 104 0.72 16.02 12.99
CA PHE A 104 0.14 16.92 13.98
C PHE A 104 -0.61 16.22 15.12
N ASN A 105 -0.97 14.94 14.94
CA ASN A 105 -1.89 14.23 15.83
C ASN A 105 -1.31 12.92 16.41
N ALA A 106 -0.09 12.54 16.05
CA ALA A 106 0.52 11.32 16.58
C ALA A 106 1.16 11.57 17.96
N ILE A 107 1.14 10.52 18.80
CA ILE A 107 1.73 10.54 20.14
C ILE A 107 3.26 10.71 20.08
N ASN A 108 3.90 10.22 19.00
CA ASN A 108 5.35 10.27 18.82
C ASN A 108 5.72 10.43 17.34
N TRP A 109 6.98 10.83 17.09
CA TRP A 109 7.51 11.06 15.74
C TRP A 109 7.69 9.78 14.90
N ILE A 110 7.70 8.61 15.52
CA ILE A 110 7.92 7.34 14.82
C ILE A 110 6.77 6.98 13.88
N THR A 111 5.55 7.32 14.28
CA THR A 111 4.32 7.03 13.49
C THR A 111 4.34 7.70 12.12
N PRO A 112 4.54 9.03 12.01
CA PRO A 112 4.63 9.68 10.69
C PRO A 112 5.81 9.18 9.87
N MET A 113 6.95 8.86 10.49
CA MET A 113 8.11 8.32 9.77
C MET A 113 7.85 6.94 9.18
N GLN A 114 7.13 6.07 9.90
CA GLN A 114 6.72 4.77 9.38
C GLN A 114 5.79 4.90 8.17
N PHE A 115 4.79 5.78 8.24
CA PHE A 115 3.88 6.01 7.12
C PHE A 115 4.58 6.65 5.93
N ALA A 116 5.48 7.61 6.15
CA ALA A 116 6.28 8.22 5.10
C ALA A 116 7.16 7.19 4.39
N THR A 117 7.80 6.29 5.15
CA THR A 117 8.62 5.21 4.60
C THR A 117 7.77 4.25 3.75
N LEU A 118 6.59 3.84 4.24
CA LEU A 118 5.69 2.98 3.49
C LEU A 118 5.15 3.67 2.22
N SER A 119 4.84 4.96 2.31
CA SER A 119 4.45 5.76 1.16
C SER A 119 5.55 5.79 0.10
N ALA A 120 6.79 6.04 0.50
CA ALA A 120 7.94 6.05 -0.40
C ALA A 120 8.18 4.70 -1.08
N ILE A 121 8.12 3.60 -0.33
CA ILE A 121 8.26 2.24 -0.88
C ILE A 121 7.17 1.96 -1.91
N CYS A 122 5.90 2.24 -1.58
CA CYS A 122 4.78 2.04 -2.51
C CYS A 122 4.91 2.95 -3.75
N GLY A 123 5.40 4.18 -3.59
CA GLY A 123 5.67 5.10 -4.69
C GLY A 123 6.76 4.59 -5.65
N VAL A 124 7.84 4.03 -5.12
CA VAL A 124 8.89 3.38 -5.92
C VAL A 124 8.35 2.17 -6.68
N VAL A 125 7.52 1.36 -6.02
CA VAL A 125 6.84 0.21 -6.65
C VAL A 125 5.96 0.68 -7.82
N ALA A 126 5.16 1.73 -7.61
CA ALA A 126 4.33 2.33 -8.65
C ALA A 126 5.15 2.89 -9.82
N PHE A 127 6.25 3.58 -9.50
CA PHE A 127 7.16 4.13 -10.50
C PHE A 127 7.72 3.05 -11.43
N PHE A 128 8.20 1.93 -10.88
CA PHE A 128 8.69 0.82 -11.72
C PHE A 128 7.59 0.23 -12.60
N GLY A 129 6.37 0.09 -12.09
CA GLY A 129 5.22 -0.33 -12.90
C GLY A 129 4.96 0.61 -14.06
N GLY A 130 4.91 1.92 -13.79
CA GLY A 130 4.67 2.97 -14.81
C GLY A 130 5.80 3.09 -15.82
N ALA A 131 7.06 3.08 -15.39
CA ALA A 131 8.23 3.17 -16.25
C ALA A 131 8.29 2.01 -17.27
N GLU A 132 8.00 0.80 -16.85
CA GLU A 132 7.99 -0.36 -17.74
C GLU A 132 6.83 -0.31 -18.75
N ILE A 133 5.64 0.17 -18.34
CA ILE A 133 4.52 0.39 -19.26
C ILE A 133 4.91 1.41 -20.34
N TYR A 134 5.57 2.50 -19.93
CA TYR A 134 6.02 3.53 -20.87
C TYR A 134 7.09 3.02 -21.84
N ALA A 135 8.07 2.27 -21.33
CA ALA A 135 9.14 1.70 -22.14
C ALA A 135 8.63 0.75 -23.23
N ARG A 136 7.56 0.01 -22.96
CA ARG A 136 6.96 -0.95 -23.91
C ARG A 136 6.05 -0.29 -24.96
N ARG A 137 5.71 0.98 -24.81
CA ARG A 137 4.89 1.72 -25.79
C ARG A 137 5.72 2.38 -26.89
N LYS A 138 7.04 2.45 -26.70
CA LYS A 138 8.00 2.92 -27.72
C LYS A 138 8.52 1.77 -28.56
#